data_fd878a1b240177db05e405bf694014a8
#
_entry.id   fd878a1b240177db05e405bf694014a8
#
_cell.length_a   1.000
_cell.length_b   1.000
_cell.length_c   1.000
_cell.angle_alpha   90.00
_cell.angle_beta   90.00
_cell.angle_gamma   90.00
#
_symmetry.space_group_name_H-M   'P 1'
#
loop_
_entity.id
_entity.type
_entity.pdbx_description
1 polymer ?
#
loop_
_entity_poly.entity_id
_entity_poly.type
_entity_poly.pdbx_seq_one_letter_code
_entity_poly.pdbx_strand_id
1 'polypeptide(L)'
;NKYRERYMIAGVSCLDYLALYKNFTFSSKPSYRLDDIGKSEVGTAKIEYEGTLNDLYENHLEKFIEYNIHDVRIVKKLDDKLDFIDVARGICHVGHVPYEDIQYDSRFLEGAILVYLKKLGVVAPNKPERTEMGSNREKFTGAYVQDPQRGKHDWVYDLDITSMYPSIIMSLNISPETKLGKVVGWNAEEFISKKNKTYSIVMNGKKQGQLTETELQDYFDKNHVSISSNGILYRTDKKGLIPTLLSSWFDKRKEFRKLAKKFGDEGDDEQYGYFNRRQH
;
A
#
# COMPACT_ATOMS: atom_id res chain seq x y z
N ASN A 1 -20.88 -15.35 -13.21
CA ASN A 1 -20.91 -14.11 -12.42
C ASN A 1 -22.22 -14.08 -11.64
N LYS A 2 -22.17 -14.47 -10.35
CA LYS A 2 -23.29 -14.22 -9.45
C LYS A 2 -23.24 -12.73 -9.09
N TYR A 3 -24.19 -11.94 -9.58
CA TYR A 3 -24.43 -10.59 -9.09
C TYR A 3 -24.81 -10.73 -7.61
N ARG A 4 -24.02 -10.14 -6.71
CA ARG A 4 -24.40 -9.97 -5.30
C ARG A 4 -25.07 -8.62 -5.17
N GLU A 5 -26.34 -8.61 -4.83
CA GLU A 5 -27.02 -7.39 -4.43
C GLU A 5 -26.38 -6.87 -3.14
N ARG A 6 -26.05 -5.60 -3.12
CA ARG A 6 -25.50 -4.92 -1.95
C ARG A 6 -26.45 -3.79 -1.58
N TYR A 7 -27.01 -3.88 -0.41
CA TYR A 7 -27.82 -2.81 0.15
C TYR A 7 -26.90 -1.77 0.80
N MET A 8 -27.05 -0.52 0.41
CA MET A 8 -26.33 0.59 1.00
C MET A 8 -27.30 1.48 1.78
N ILE A 9 -27.00 1.73 3.03
CA ILE A 9 -27.79 2.61 3.88
C ILE A 9 -27.34 4.05 3.63
N ALA A 10 -28.24 4.90 3.19
CA ALA A 10 -27.92 6.31 2.94
C ALA A 10 -27.44 7.02 4.21
N GLY A 11 -26.31 7.70 4.12
CA GLY A 11 -25.72 8.46 5.25
C GLY A 11 -24.97 7.63 6.28
N VAL A 12 -24.81 6.30 6.06
CA VAL A 12 -24.09 5.40 6.95
C VAL A 12 -23.02 4.63 6.18
N SER A 13 -21.78 4.72 6.59
CA SER A 13 -20.69 3.93 6.04
C SER A 13 -20.68 2.53 6.65
N CYS A 14 -20.72 1.51 5.79
CA CYS A 14 -20.67 0.11 6.19
C CYS A 14 -19.28 -0.45 6.00
N LEU A 15 -18.58 -0.75 7.11
CA LEU A 15 -17.26 -1.36 7.13
C LEU A 15 -17.35 -2.81 7.59
N ASP A 16 -16.70 -3.71 6.84
CA ASP A 16 -16.53 -5.09 7.27
C ASP A 16 -15.35 -5.20 8.24
N TYR A 17 -15.64 -5.45 9.53
CA TYR A 17 -14.61 -5.52 10.56
C TYR A 17 -13.63 -6.68 10.33
N LEU A 18 -14.05 -7.78 9.71
CA LEU A 18 -13.14 -8.87 9.34
C LEU A 18 -12.10 -8.41 8.32
N ALA A 19 -12.51 -7.58 7.36
CA ALA A 19 -11.61 -7.01 6.38
C ALA A 19 -10.63 -6.02 7.03
N LEU A 20 -11.09 -5.16 7.94
CA LEU A 20 -10.23 -4.27 8.73
C LEU A 20 -9.22 -5.07 9.55
N TYR A 21 -9.68 -6.11 10.25
CA TYR A 21 -8.80 -6.96 11.05
C TYR A 21 -7.70 -7.60 10.21
N LYS A 22 -8.03 -8.14 9.03
CA LYS A 22 -7.05 -8.74 8.12
C LYS A 22 -6.05 -7.73 7.56
N ASN A 23 -6.51 -6.52 7.26
CA ASN A 23 -5.66 -5.47 6.68
C ASN A 23 -4.70 -4.86 7.70
N PHE A 24 -5.14 -4.71 8.96
CA PHE A 24 -4.35 -4.03 10.00
C PHE A 24 -3.65 -4.97 10.98
N THR A 25 -3.83 -6.29 10.84
CA THR A 25 -3.11 -7.29 11.64
C THR A 25 -1.98 -7.89 10.82
N PHE A 26 -0.72 -7.67 11.25
CA PHE A 26 0.47 -8.13 10.51
C PHE A 26 0.79 -9.61 10.69
N SER A 27 0.18 -10.27 11.69
CA SER A 27 0.37 -11.71 11.92
C SER A 27 -0.79 -12.50 11.32
N SER A 28 -0.48 -13.52 10.52
CA SER A 28 -1.50 -14.45 10.07
C SER A 28 -2.04 -15.27 11.24
N LYS A 29 -3.36 -15.47 11.26
CA LYS A 29 -4.03 -16.27 12.29
C LYS A 29 -4.46 -17.63 11.69
N PRO A 30 -4.47 -18.71 12.48
CA PRO A 30 -4.93 -20.01 12.00
C PRO A 30 -6.41 -20.01 11.56
N SER A 31 -7.20 -19.16 12.19
CA SER A 31 -8.62 -18.97 11.86
C SER A 31 -9.02 -17.50 12.03
N TYR A 32 -9.93 -17.04 11.17
CA TYR A 32 -10.52 -15.70 11.22
C TYR A 32 -12.02 -15.73 11.59
N ARG A 33 -12.47 -16.81 12.19
CA ARG A 33 -13.84 -16.88 12.74
C ARG A 33 -13.94 -15.95 13.94
N LEU A 34 -15.11 -15.32 14.10
CA LEU A 34 -15.35 -14.37 15.20
C LEU A 34 -15.11 -14.99 16.58
N ASP A 35 -15.41 -16.28 16.73
CA ASP A 35 -15.16 -17.02 17.97
C ASP A 35 -13.67 -17.12 18.30
N ASP A 36 -12.85 -17.50 17.31
CA ASP A 36 -11.41 -17.69 17.50
C ASP A 36 -10.69 -16.35 17.74
N ILE A 37 -11.07 -15.33 16.99
CA ILE A 37 -10.54 -13.98 17.17
C ILE A 37 -11.02 -13.38 18.50
N GLY A 38 -12.30 -13.52 18.83
CA GLY A 38 -12.85 -13.06 20.11
C GLY A 38 -12.14 -13.67 21.31
N LYS A 39 -11.91 -14.99 21.29
CA LYS A 39 -11.16 -15.70 22.33
C LYS A 39 -9.72 -15.19 22.43
N SER A 40 -9.02 -15.09 21.30
CA SER A 40 -7.59 -14.73 21.29
C SER A 40 -7.34 -13.27 21.64
N GLU A 41 -8.20 -12.34 21.19
CA GLU A 41 -7.97 -10.91 21.37
C GLU A 41 -8.63 -10.35 22.64
N VAL A 42 -9.86 -10.75 22.94
CA VAL A 42 -10.65 -10.15 24.03
C VAL A 42 -11.14 -11.16 25.07
N GLY A 43 -10.69 -12.41 24.98
CA GLY A 43 -11.05 -13.46 25.93
C GLY A 43 -12.56 -13.82 25.93
N THR A 44 -13.29 -13.47 24.88
CA THR A 44 -14.74 -13.67 24.82
C THR A 44 -15.08 -14.63 23.67
N ALA A 45 -15.72 -15.76 24.01
CA ALA A 45 -16.20 -16.77 23.05
C ALA A 45 -17.63 -16.46 22.60
N LYS A 46 -18.05 -17.06 21.48
CA LYS A 46 -19.46 -17.07 21.05
C LYS A 46 -20.31 -17.89 22.02
N ILE A 47 -21.62 -17.62 22.00
CA ILE A 47 -22.59 -18.47 22.71
C ILE A 47 -22.73 -19.77 21.92
N GLU A 48 -22.59 -20.91 22.61
CA GLU A 48 -22.81 -22.21 22.00
C GLU A 48 -24.31 -22.52 21.91
N TYR A 49 -24.70 -23.13 20.79
CA TYR A 49 -26.05 -23.59 20.56
C TYR A 49 -26.04 -24.90 19.79
N GLU A 50 -27.10 -25.69 19.94
CA GLU A 50 -27.29 -26.93 19.20
C GLU A 50 -28.11 -26.69 17.93
N GLY A 51 -27.86 -27.45 16.86
CA GLY A 51 -28.56 -27.34 15.60
C GLY A 51 -28.05 -26.27 14.66
N THR A 52 -28.91 -25.74 13.84
CA THR A 52 -28.60 -24.69 12.86
C THR A 52 -29.13 -23.32 13.31
N LEU A 53 -28.61 -22.24 12.68
CA LEU A 53 -29.14 -20.89 12.93
C LEU A 53 -30.64 -20.76 12.58
N ASN A 54 -31.12 -21.52 11.59
CA ASN A 54 -32.55 -21.54 11.24
C ASN A 54 -33.35 -22.20 12.34
N ASP A 55 -32.90 -23.33 12.89
CA ASP A 55 -33.56 -23.99 14.01
C ASP A 55 -33.62 -23.07 15.23
N LEU A 56 -32.54 -22.33 15.49
CA LEU A 56 -32.47 -21.37 16.57
C LEU A 56 -33.48 -20.22 16.37
N TYR A 57 -33.60 -19.73 15.14
CA TYR A 57 -34.55 -18.66 14.79
C TYR A 57 -36.03 -19.14 14.92
N GLU A 58 -36.34 -20.34 14.38
CA GLU A 58 -37.72 -20.85 14.33
C GLU A 58 -38.22 -21.35 15.69
N ASN A 59 -37.34 -22.00 16.47
CA ASN A 59 -37.74 -22.73 17.68
C ASN A 59 -37.26 -22.07 18.97
N HIS A 60 -36.23 -21.19 18.94
CA HIS A 60 -35.62 -20.58 20.13
C HIS A 60 -35.23 -19.11 19.89
N LEU A 61 -36.24 -18.29 19.51
CA LEU A 61 -36.03 -16.90 19.08
C LEU A 61 -35.31 -16.03 20.13
N GLU A 62 -35.62 -16.21 21.42
CA GLU A 62 -34.92 -15.45 22.50
C GLU A 62 -33.43 -15.73 22.50
N LYS A 63 -33.04 -17.01 22.41
CA LYS A 63 -31.64 -17.42 22.35
C LYS A 63 -30.96 -16.93 21.05
N PHE A 64 -31.68 -16.90 19.93
CA PHE A 64 -31.21 -16.34 18.67
C PHE A 64 -30.89 -14.84 18.79
N ILE A 65 -31.77 -14.09 19.45
CA ILE A 65 -31.57 -12.66 19.70
C ILE A 65 -30.37 -12.45 20.65
N GLU A 66 -30.26 -13.22 21.72
CA GLU A 66 -29.15 -13.18 22.66
C GLU A 66 -27.82 -13.48 21.94
N TYR A 67 -27.77 -14.52 21.11
CA TYR A 67 -26.62 -14.87 20.27
C TYR A 67 -26.21 -13.71 19.37
N ASN A 68 -27.16 -13.08 18.67
CA ASN A 68 -26.88 -11.97 17.77
C ASN A 68 -26.31 -10.75 18.52
N ILE A 69 -26.92 -10.39 19.66
CA ILE A 69 -26.45 -9.30 20.52
C ILE A 69 -25.03 -9.60 21.02
N HIS A 70 -24.76 -10.85 21.38
CA HIS A 70 -23.44 -11.25 21.86
C HIS A 70 -22.37 -11.13 20.77
N ASP A 71 -22.65 -11.56 19.55
CA ASP A 71 -21.75 -11.41 18.40
C ASP A 71 -21.40 -9.93 18.14
N VAL A 72 -22.41 -9.05 18.21
CA VAL A 72 -22.17 -7.58 18.08
C VAL A 72 -21.30 -7.05 19.22
N ARG A 73 -21.52 -7.53 20.45
CA ARG A 73 -20.70 -7.14 21.62
C ARG A 73 -19.24 -7.59 21.48
N ILE A 74 -18.98 -8.76 20.87
CA ILE A 74 -17.59 -9.21 20.61
C ILE A 74 -16.94 -8.24 19.62
N VAL A 75 -17.61 -7.88 18.52
CA VAL A 75 -17.05 -6.93 17.53
C VAL A 75 -16.76 -5.57 18.18
N LYS A 76 -17.70 -5.07 19.02
CA LYS A 76 -17.46 -3.83 19.78
C LYS A 76 -16.23 -3.93 20.69
N LYS A 77 -16.10 -5.00 21.48
CA LYS A 77 -14.92 -5.20 22.32
C LYS A 77 -13.61 -5.29 21.53
N LEU A 78 -13.66 -5.90 20.35
CA LEU A 78 -12.50 -5.96 19.46
C LEU A 78 -12.11 -4.55 19.00
N ASP A 79 -13.06 -3.70 18.61
CA ASP A 79 -12.75 -2.33 18.20
C ASP A 79 -12.30 -1.47 19.38
N ASP A 80 -12.93 -1.61 20.56
CA ASP A 80 -12.50 -0.93 21.79
C ASP A 80 -11.03 -1.23 22.17
N LYS A 81 -10.54 -2.44 21.83
CA LYS A 81 -9.13 -2.84 22.04
C LYS A 81 -8.21 -2.46 20.90
N LEU A 82 -8.64 -2.67 19.66
CA LEU A 82 -7.78 -2.61 18.47
C LEU A 82 -7.85 -1.26 17.76
N ASP A 83 -8.93 -0.51 17.93
CA ASP A 83 -9.14 0.85 17.39
C ASP A 83 -9.04 0.92 15.84
N PHE A 84 -9.41 -0.17 15.15
CA PHE A 84 -9.24 -0.27 13.70
C PHE A 84 -10.19 0.64 12.91
N ILE A 85 -11.37 0.98 13.45
CA ILE A 85 -12.27 1.96 12.82
C ILE A 85 -11.60 3.34 12.81
N ASP A 86 -10.95 3.75 13.90
CA ASP A 86 -10.24 5.03 13.98
C ASP A 86 -9.00 5.06 13.09
N VAL A 87 -8.26 3.95 12.99
CA VAL A 87 -7.15 3.81 12.03
C VAL A 87 -7.66 3.96 10.60
N ALA A 88 -8.72 3.25 10.24
CA ALA A 88 -9.35 3.34 8.92
C ALA A 88 -9.80 4.78 8.61
N ARG A 89 -10.44 5.45 9.57
CA ARG A 89 -10.85 6.86 9.45
C ARG A 89 -9.66 7.77 9.20
N GLY A 90 -8.57 7.60 9.95
CA GLY A 90 -7.35 8.38 9.77
C GLY A 90 -6.75 8.21 8.37
N ILE A 91 -6.69 6.98 7.86
CA ILE A 91 -6.19 6.67 6.52
C ILE A 91 -7.10 7.31 5.46
N CYS A 92 -8.42 7.14 5.56
CA CYS A 92 -9.36 7.72 4.60
C CYS A 92 -9.28 9.25 4.56
N HIS A 93 -9.06 9.91 5.70
CA HIS A 93 -8.85 11.36 5.75
C HIS A 93 -7.56 11.78 5.03
N VAL A 94 -6.47 11.03 5.19
CA VAL A 94 -5.20 11.31 4.47
C VAL A 94 -5.35 11.07 2.97
N GLY A 95 -6.09 10.04 2.58
CA GLY A 95 -6.38 9.71 1.18
C GLY A 95 -7.50 10.56 0.56
N HIS A 96 -8.26 11.31 1.37
CA HIS A 96 -9.45 12.06 0.93
C HIS A 96 -10.48 11.19 0.20
N VAL A 97 -10.77 10.02 0.76
CA VAL A 97 -11.71 9.03 0.20
C VAL A 97 -12.81 8.68 1.19
N PRO A 98 -13.96 8.19 0.72
CA PRO A 98 -15.00 7.62 1.57
C PRO A 98 -14.47 6.41 2.36
N TYR A 99 -15.07 6.14 3.52
CA TYR A 99 -14.63 5.03 4.39
C TYR A 99 -14.78 3.66 3.73
N GLU A 100 -15.75 3.48 2.86
CA GLU A 100 -15.97 2.25 2.10
C GLU A 100 -14.83 1.92 1.15
N ASP A 101 -14.03 2.91 0.77
CA ASP A 101 -12.90 2.75 -0.14
C ASP A 101 -11.60 2.34 0.57
N ILE A 102 -11.60 2.17 1.90
CA ILE A 102 -10.42 1.77 2.71
C ILE A 102 -9.76 0.47 2.22
N GLN A 103 -10.52 -0.41 1.58
CA GLN A 103 -10.03 -1.69 1.07
C GLN A 103 -9.36 -1.57 -0.31
N TYR A 104 -9.34 -0.38 -0.91
CA TYR A 104 -8.86 -0.15 -2.27
C TYR A 104 -7.69 0.83 -2.29
N ASP A 105 -6.46 0.33 -2.18
CA ASP A 105 -5.23 1.15 -2.19
C ASP A 105 -5.17 2.11 -3.38
N SER A 106 -5.67 1.68 -4.55
CA SER A 106 -5.71 2.51 -5.75
C SER A 106 -6.63 3.74 -5.60
N ARG A 107 -7.74 3.61 -4.85
CA ARG A 107 -8.65 4.72 -4.57
C ARG A 107 -8.03 5.72 -3.61
N PHE A 108 -7.40 5.22 -2.58
CA PHE A 108 -6.65 6.03 -1.62
C PHE A 108 -5.57 6.88 -2.31
N LEU A 109 -4.74 6.25 -3.16
CA LEU A 109 -3.73 6.96 -3.93
C LEU A 109 -4.34 7.99 -4.89
N GLU A 110 -5.42 7.63 -5.59
CA GLU A 110 -6.14 8.51 -6.51
C GLU A 110 -6.66 9.76 -5.78
N GLY A 111 -7.34 9.58 -4.64
CA GLY A 111 -7.87 10.68 -3.85
C GLY A 111 -6.78 11.63 -3.35
N ALA A 112 -5.69 11.09 -2.79
CA ALA A 112 -4.55 11.86 -2.33
C ALA A 112 -3.89 12.67 -3.46
N ILE A 113 -3.70 12.05 -4.64
CA ILE A 113 -3.13 12.69 -5.81
C ILE A 113 -4.04 13.82 -6.32
N LEU A 114 -5.34 13.57 -6.47
CA LEU A 114 -6.29 14.57 -6.96
C LEU A 114 -6.37 15.79 -6.06
N VAL A 115 -6.40 15.60 -4.73
CA VAL A 115 -6.42 16.72 -3.79
C VAL A 115 -5.11 17.49 -3.80
N TYR A 116 -3.98 16.81 -3.93
CA TYR A 116 -2.67 17.46 -4.06
C TYR A 116 -2.58 18.29 -5.35
N LEU A 117 -3.00 17.74 -6.49
CA LEU A 117 -3.06 18.44 -7.77
C LEU A 117 -3.97 19.66 -7.71
N LYS A 118 -5.14 19.53 -7.07
CA LYS A 118 -6.06 20.66 -6.86
C LYS A 118 -5.37 21.81 -6.10
N LYS A 119 -4.57 21.52 -5.07
CA LYS A 119 -3.81 22.53 -4.33
C LYS A 119 -2.77 23.25 -5.20
N LEU A 120 -2.24 22.55 -6.21
CA LEU A 120 -1.30 23.11 -7.19
C LEU A 120 -1.98 23.83 -8.37
N GLY A 121 -3.30 23.85 -8.45
CA GLY A 121 -4.05 24.34 -9.60
C GLY A 121 -3.89 23.52 -10.87
N VAL A 122 -3.52 22.24 -10.74
CA VAL A 122 -3.30 21.31 -11.87
C VAL A 122 -4.47 20.33 -11.99
N VAL A 123 -4.92 20.10 -13.21
CA VAL A 123 -5.99 19.16 -13.53
C VAL A 123 -5.37 17.86 -14.02
N ALA A 124 -5.73 16.73 -13.39
CA ALA A 124 -5.32 15.40 -13.85
C ALA A 124 -6.05 15.04 -15.15
N PRO A 125 -5.41 14.32 -16.07
CA PRO A 125 -6.10 13.78 -17.25
C PRO A 125 -7.15 12.75 -16.85
N ASN A 126 -8.20 12.63 -17.64
CA ASN A 126 -9.20 11.59 -17.45
C ASN A 126 -8.58 10.19 -17.59
N LYS A 127 -9.15 9.23 -16.88
CA LYS A 127 -8.78 7.82 -17.12
C LYS A 127 -9.19 7.44 -18.53
N PRO A 128 -8.31 6.73 -19.28
CA PRO A 128 -8.67 6.19 -20.58
C PRO A 128 -9.84 5.20 -20.43
N GLU A 129 -10.73 5.18 -21.39
CA GLU A 129 -11.84 4.23 -21.42
C GLU A 129 -11.32 2.78 -21.48
N ARG A 130 -12.08 1.83 -20.88
CA ARG A 130 -11.68 0.42 -20.88
C ARG A 130 -11.48 -0.18 -22.27
N THR A 131 -12.17 0.35 -23.27
CA THR A 131 -12.06 -0.02 -24.70
C THR A 131 -10.74 0.45 -25.31
N GLU A 132 -10.21 1.59 -24.88
CA GLU A 132 -8.92 2.12 -25.33
C GLU A 132 -7.73 1.41 -24.66
N MET A 133 -7.96 0.84 -23.48
CA MET A 133 -6.99 0.01 -22.75
C MET A 133 -6.89 -1.41 -23.32
N GLY A 134 -6.92 -1.59 -24.66
CA GLY A 134 -6.93 -2.85 -25.37
C GLY A 134 -6.35 -4.08 -24.66
N SER A 135 -6.69 -5.27 -25.13
CA SER A 135 -6.28 -6.58 -24.58
C SER A 135 -4.75 -6.82 -24.49
N ASN A 136 -3.94 -5.90 -24.97
CA ASN A 136 -2.47 -5.92 -24.99
C ASN A 136 -1.84 -5.14 -23.82
N ARG A 137 -2.32 -5.33 -22.59
CA ARG A 137 -1.48 -4.95 -21.44
C ARG A 137 -0.27 -5.86 -21.43
N GLU A 138 0.91 -5.31 -21.73
CA GLU A 138 2.16 -5.99 -21.43
C GLU A 138 2.13 -6.42 -19.96
N LYS A 139 2.21 -7.72 -19.71
CA LYS A 139 2.30 -8.22 -18.35
C LYS A 139 3.66 -7.81 -17.80
N PHE A 140 3.68 -7.05 -16.74
CA PHE A 140 4.92 -6.76 -16.02
C PHE A 140 5.45 -8.05 -15.41
N THR A 141 6.76 -8.27 -15.57
CA THR A 141 7.45 -9.33 -14.86
C THR A 141 7.35 -9.05 -13.37
N GLY A 142 6.94 -10.03 -12.58
CA GLY A 142 6.90 -9.93 -11.13
C GLY A 142 8.30 -9.81 -10.50
N ALA A 143 8.35 -9.69 -9.18
CA ALA A 143 9.60 -9.68 -8.45
C ALA A 143 10.37 -11.00 -8.66
N TYR A 144 11.69 -10.90 -8.79
CA TYR A 144 12.55 -12.06 -8.77
C TYR A 144 12.60 -12.64 -7.36
N VAL A 145 12.29 -13.93 -7.23
CA VAL A 145 12.44 -14.66 -5.98
C VAL A 145 13.45 -15.76 -6.24
N GLN A 146 14.59 -15.68 -5.55
CA GLN A 146 15.63 -16.68 -5.68
C GLN A 146 15.24 -17.96 -4.94
N ASP A 147 15.47 -19.12 -5.58
CA ASP A 147 15.27 -20.40 -4.92
C ASP A 147 16.24 -20.55 -3.74
N PRO A 148 15.77 -21.06 -2.58
CA PRO A 148 16.62 -21.22 -1.42
C PRO A 148 17.69 -22.29 -1.67
N GLN A 149 18.92 -21.98 -1.30
CA GLN A 149 19.99 -22.97 -1.28
C GLN A 149 19.78 -23.89 -0.07
N ARG A 150 19.46 -25.15 -0.32
CA ARG A 150 19.22 -26.15 0.72
C ARG A 150 20.52 -26.52 1.41
N GLY A 151 20.48 -26.58 2.74
CA GLY A 151 21.64 -26.99 3.54
C GLY A 151 21.69 -26.27 4.89
N LYS A 152 22.71 -26.59 5.67
CA LYS A 152 23.06 -25.85 6.88
C LYS A 152 24.07 -24.79 6.49
N HIS A 153 23.79 -23.56 6.86
CA HIS A 153 24.65 -22.41 6.57
C HIS A 153 25.14 -21.82 7.91
N ASP A 154 26.42 -21.58 8.00
CA ASP A 154 27.03 -20.90 9.14
C ASP A 154 27.22 -19.41 8.76
N TRP A 155 27.07 -18.52 9.72
CA TRP A 155 27.24 -17.07 9.53
C TRP A 155 26.33 -16.46 8.48
N VAL A 156 25.00 -16.53 8.74
CA VAL A 156 23.98 -15.92 7.87
C VAL A 156 23.78 -14.46 8.26
N TYR A 157 23.85 -13.55 7.26
CA TYR A 157 23.50 -12.14 7.38
C TYR A 157 22.21 -11.88 6.61
N ASP A 158 21.25 -11.25 7.28
CA ASP A 158 20.01 -10.79 6.67
C ASP A 158 20.01 -9.26 6.59
N LEU A 159 19.89 -8.73 5.36
CA LEU A 159 19.87 -7.31 5.08
C LEU A 159 18.59 -6.95 4.35
N ASP A 160 17.76 -6.10 4.95
CA ASP A 160 16.54 -5.60 4.36
C ASP A 160 16.61 -4.09 4.08
N ILE A 161 16.09 -3.69 2.91
CA ILE A 161 16.00 -2.28 2.53
C ILE A 161 14.70 -1.70 3.08
N THR A 162 14.81 -0.81 4.05
CA THR A 162 13.67 -0.14 4.66
C THR A 162 12.80 0.55 3.61
N SER A 163 11.51 0.12 3.52
CA SER A 163 10.54 0.68 2.57
C SER A 163 11.08 0.73 1.13
N MET A 164 11.58 -0.40 0.62
CA MET A 164 12.31 -0.50 -0.65
C MET A 164 11.61 0.20 -1.82
N TYR A 165 10.33 -0.10 -2.08
CA TYR A 165 9.60 0.52 -3.20
C TYR A 165 9.47 2.05 -3.08
N PRO A 166 9.00 2.61 -1.96
CA PRO A 166 8.97 4.05 -1.75
C PRO A 166 10.36 4.69 -1.88
N SER A 167 11.39 4.05 -1.35
CA SER A 167 12.77 4.57 -1.43
C SER A 167 13.28 4.64 -2.85
N ILE A 168 13.05 3.61 -3.68
CA ILE A 168 13.41 3.61 -5.09
C ILE A 168 12.66 4.71 -5.87
N ILE A 169 11.35 4.83 -5.64
CA ILE A 169 10.52 5.84 -6.30
C ILE A 169 11.03 7.25 -5.97
N MET A 170 11.36 7.51 -4.70
CA MET A 170 11.88 8.80 -4.26
C MET A 170 13.28 9.08 -4.79
N SER A 171 14.19 8.09 -4.77
CA SER A 171 15.58 8.23 -5.20
C SER A 171 15.70 8.48 -6.70
N LEU A 172 14.91 7.78 -7.50
CA LEU A 172 14.91 7.93 -8.96
C LEU A 172 13.95 9.01 -9.44
N ASN A 173 13.18 9.63 -8.53
CA ASN A 173 12.18 10.64 -8.85
C ASN A 173 11.11 10.13 -9.83
N ILE A 174 10.63 8.91 -9.61
CA ILE A 174 9.67 8.22 -10.49
C ILE A 174 8.28 8.85 -10.34
N SER A 175 7.83 9.53 -11.39
CA SER A 175 6.48 10.09 -11.50
C SER A 175 6.12 10.25 -12.98
N PRO A 176 4.85 10.23 -13.38
CA PRO A 176 4.47 10.38 -14.79
C PRO A 176 5.03 11.64 -15.45
N GLU A 177 5.00 12.77 -14.76
CA GLU A 177 5.45 14.08 -15.24
C GLU A 177 6.96 14.26 -15.21
N THR A 178 7.69 13.41 -14.50
CA THR A 178 9.16 13.43 -14.48
C THR A 178 9.80 12.53 -15.54
N LYS A 179 8.99 11.65 -16.17
CA LYS A 179 9.46 10.77 -17.23
C LYS A 179 9.85 11.55 -18.46
N LEU A 180 11.12 11.40 -18.88
CA LEU A 180 11.69 12.08 -20.07
C LEU A 180 11.70 11.19 -21.31
N GLY A 181 12.06 9.91 -21.15
CA GLY A 181 12.27 9.02 -22.27
C GLY A 181 12.80 7.66 -21.86
N LYS A 182 13.47 7.00 -22.79
CA LYS A 182 14.05 5.67 -22.59
C LYS A 182 15.39 5.53 -23.32
N VAL A 183 16.32 4.84 -22.67
CA VAL A 183 17.55 4.33 -23.32
C VAL A 183 17.27 2.97 -23.91
N VAL A 184 17.45 2.82 -25.21
CA VAL A 184 17.23 1.55 -25.93
C VAL A 184 18.46 0.66 -25.78
N GLY A 185 18.21 -0.62 -25.52
CA GLY A 185 19.28 -1.60 -25.29
C GLY A 185 19.99 -1.42 -23.94
N TRP A 186 19.33 -0.74 -22.98
CA TRP A 186 19.88 -0.51 -21.66
C TRP A 186 20.08 -1.82 -20.88
N ASN A 187 21.27 -1.97 -20.32
CA ASN A 187 21.62 -2.98 -19.34
C ASN A 187 22.54 -2.32 -18.31
N ALA A 188 22.08 -2.26 -17.06
CA ALA A 188 22.81 -1.58 -15.99
C ALA A 188 24.15 -2.26 -15.66
N GLU A 189 24.21 -3.59 -15.68
CA GLU A 189 25.45 -4.34 -15.39
C GLU A 189 26.51 -4.09 -16.46
N GLU A 190 26.11 -4.07 -17.73
CA GLU A 190 27.01 -3.79 -18.85
C GLU A 190 27.53 -2.36 -18.81
N PHE A 191 26.67 -1.40 -18.48
CA PHE A 191 27.04 0.00 -18.31
C PHE A 191 28.05 0.21 -17.18
N ILE A 192 27.77 -0.38 -16.01
CA ILE A 192 28.68 -0.32 -14.84
C ILE A 192 30.03 -0.98 -15.15
N SER A 193 30.00 -2.08 -15.91
CA SER A 193 31.20 -2.84 -16.30
C SER A 193 31.99 -2.19 -17.43
N LYS A 194 31.60 -1.01 -17.92
CA LYS A 194 32.27 -0.23 -18.99
C LYS A 194 32.61 -1.05 -20.22
N LYS A 195 31.58 -1.71 -20.80
CA LYS A 195 31.76 -2.57 -22.01
C LYS A 195 31.89 -1.79 -23.34
N ASN A 196 32.09 -0.49 -23.31
CA ASN A 196 32.25 0.37 -24.47
C ASN A 196 31.12 0.26 -25.51
N LYS A 197 29.88 0.21 -25.01
CA LYS A 197 28.69 0.19 -25.87
C LYS A 197 28.21 1.59 -26.23
N THR A 198 27.44 1.65 -27.32
CA THR A 198 26.69 2.84 -27.70
C THR A 198 25.20 2.63 -27.37
N TYR A 199 24.58 3.66 -26.87
CA TYR A 199 23.18 3.66 -26.45
C TYR A 199 22.38 4.69 -27.23
N SER A 200 21.16 4.32 -27.63
CA SER A 200 20.23 5.26 -28.28
C SER A 200 19.24 5.80 -27.27
N ILE A 201 19.11 7.13 -27.19
CA ILE A 201 18.07 7.77 -26.36
C ILE A 201 16.84 8.05 -27.23
N VAL A 202 15.68 7.71 -26.71
CA VAL A 202 14.36 8.03 -27.30
C VAL A 202 13.61 8.94 -26.34
N MET A 203 13.30 10.16 -26.74
CA MET A 203 12.50 11.13 -26.00
C MET A 203 11.25 11.49 -26.80
N ASN A 204 10.08 11.48 -26.16
CA ASN A 204 8.81 11.79 -26.82
C ASN A 204 8.60 11.01 -28.14
N GLY A 205 9.01 9.74 -28.16
CA GLY A 205 8.92 8.87 -29.33
C GLY A 205 9.94 9.14 -30.45
N LYS A 206 10.82 10.12 -30.30
CA LYS A 206 11.86 10.47 -31.31
C LYS A 206 13.25 10.05 -30.82
N LYS A 207 14.04 9.41 -31.70
CA LYS A 207 15.46 9.14 -31.41
C LYS A 207 16.23 10.46 -31.38
N GLN A 208 17.01 10.67 -30.32
CA GLN A 208 17.84 11.88 -30.13
C GLN A 208 19.29 11.67 -30.59
N GLY A 209 19.70 10.45 -30.86
CA GLY A 209 21.06 10.10 -31.28
C GLY A 209 21.59 8.86 -30.61
N GLN A 210 22.87 8.57 -30.87
CA GLN A 210 23.61 7.51 -30.18
C GLN A 210 24.70 8.16 -29.34
N LEU A 211 24.86 7.71 -28.11
CA LEU A 211 25.85 8.17 -27.17
C LEU A 211 26.73 7.00 -26.73
N THR A 212 28.01 7.24 -26.55
CA THR A 212 28.90 6.33 -25.85
C THR A 212 28.59 6.29 -24.37
N GLU A 213 29.15 5.34 -23.63
CA GLU A 213 28.93 5.23 -22.18
C GLU A 213 29.34 6.52 -21.46
N THR A 214 30.48 7.11 -21.83
CA THR A 214 31.00 8.35 -21.20
C THR A 214 30.06 9.54 -21.50
N GLU A 215 29.65 9.70 -22.75
CA GLU A 215 28.71 10.75 -23.16
C GLU A 215 27.34 10.57 -22.48
N LEU A 216 26.90 9.32 -22.28
CA LEU A 216 25.64 9.03 -21.60
C LEU A 216 25.76 9.38 -20.09
N GLN A 217 26.90 9.09 -19.45
CA GLN A 217 27.13 9.48 -18.05
C GLN A 217 27.15 11.01 -17.92
N ASP A 218 27.88 11.67 -18.78
CA ASP A 218 27.91 13.14 -18.84
C ASP A 218 26.54 13.75 -19.07
N TYR A 219 25.72 13.09 -19.91
CA TYR A 219 24.34 13.50 -20.15
C TYR A 219 23.49 13.41 -18.88
N PHE A 220 23.62 12.34 -18.09
CA PHE A 220 22.89 12.19 -16.83
C PHE A 220 23.27 13.29 -15.83
N ASP A 221 24.55 13.54 -15.67
CA ASP A 221 25.07 14.49 -14.70
C ASP A 221 24.72 15.95 -15.08
N LYS A 222 24.90 16.32 -16.35
CA LYS A 222 24.63 17.68 -16.83
C LYS A 222 23.14 18.03 -16.89
N ASN A 223 22.29 17.05 -17.16
CA ASN A 223 20.85 17.28 -17.35
C ASN A 223 20.01 16.90 -16.12
N HIS A 224 20.64 16.53 -15.01
CA HIS A 224 19.93 16.09 -13.80
C HIS A 224 18.93 14.98 -14.10
N VAL A 225 19.42 13.86 -14.62
CA VAL A 225 18.61 12.73 -15.05
C VAL A 225 18.97 11.47 -14.25
N SER A 226 17.99 10.77 -13.74
CA SER A 226 18.11 9.40 -13.21
C SER A 226 17.64 8.39 -14.24
N ILE A 227 18.13 7.15 -14.13
CA ILE A 227 17.74 6.05 -14.99
C ILE A 227 17.32 4.85 -14.15
N SER A 228 16.18 4.25 -14.51
CA SER A 228 15.71 3.01 -13.90
C SER A 228 16.33 1.77 -14.55
N SER A 229 16.26 0.62 -13.90
CA SER A 229 16.83 -0.65 -14.38
C SER A 229 16.32 -1.06 -15.77
N ASN A 230 15.10 -0.66 -16.12
CA ASN A 230 14.51 -0.90 -17.45
C ASN A 230 14.80 0.19 -18.48
N GLY A 231 15.72 1.13 -18.16
CA GLY A 231 16.20 2.16 -19.07
C GLY A 231 15.29 3.39 -19.20
N ILE A 232 14.30 3.57 -18.34
CA ILE A 232 13.46 4.78 -18.35
C ILE A 232 14.21 5.92 -17.66
N LEU A 233 14.19 7.09 -18.28
CA LEU A 233 14.82 8.32 -17.83
C LEU A 233 13.83 9.21 -17.09
N TYR A 234 14.24 9.73 -15.93
CA TYR A 234 13.45 10.68 -15.13
C TYR A 234 14.29 11.91 -14.82
N ARG A 235 13.68 13.08 -14.89
CA ARG A 235 14.32 14.33 -14.44
C ARG A 235 14.45 14.39 -12.92
N THR A 236 15.52 14.96 -12.40
CA THR A 236 15.77 15.10 -10.96
C THR A 236 15.90 16.56 -10.49
N ASP A 237 15.92 17.50 -11.43
CA ASP A 237 15.98 18.94 -11.14
C ASP A 237 14.71 19.47 -10.45
N LYS A 238 13.57 18.81 -10.64
CA LYS A 238 12.30 19.12 -9.98
C LYS A 238 11.69 17.85 -9.41
N LYS A 239 11.36 17.88 -8.11
CA LYS A 239 10.75 16.74 -7.43
C LYS A 239 9.37 16.43 -8.00
N GLY A 240 9.12 15.18 -8.34
CA GLY A 240 7.87 14.70 -8.88
C GLY A 240 6.74 14.65 -7.84
N LEU A 241 5.51 14.55 -8.32
CA LEU A 241 4.29 14.47 -7.52
C LEU A 241 4.32 13.25 -6.58
N ILE A 242 4.53 12.05 -7.14
CA ILE A 242 4.53 10.81 -6.36
C ILE A 242 5.66 10.80 -5.33
N PRO A 243 6.92 11.11 -5.67
CA PRO A 243 7.99 11.28 -4.69
C PRO A 243 7.70 12.31 -3.60
N THR A 244 7.00 13.40 -3.93
CA THR A 244 6.63 14.43 -2.94
C THR A 244 5.61 13.90 -1.93
N LEU A 245 4.55 13.22 -2.39
CA LEU A 245 3.56 12.61 -1.51
C LEU A 245 4.18 11.52 -0.63
N LEU A 246 4.96 10.61 -1.22
CA LEU A 246 5.63 9.53 -0.48
C LEU A 246 6.59 10.08 0.58
N SER A 247 7.37 11.12 0.25
CA SER A 247 8.26 11.77 1.21
C SER A 247 7.48 12.34 2.40
N SER A 248 6.36 13.03 2.13
CA SER A 248 5.50 13.59 3.19
C SER A 248 4.92 12.51 4.11
N TRP A 249 4.47 11.40 3.54
CA TRP A 249 3.93 10.28 4.34
C TRP A 249 5.04 9.56 5.12
N PHE A 250 6.21 9.40 4.52
CA PHE A 250 7.36 8.80 5.19
C PHE A 250 7.85 9.64 6.37
N ASP A 251 7.83 10.96 6.24
CA ASP A 251 8.21 11.87 7.33
C ASP A 251 7.18 11.83 8.47
N LYS A 252 5.88 11.79 8.17
CA LYS A 252 4.82 11.57 9.17
C LYS A 252 4.98 10.23 9.89
N ARG A 253 5.28 9.18 9.15
CA ARG A 253 5.56 7.85 9.74
C ARG A 253 6.72 7.90 10.72
N LYS A 254 7.81 8.58 10.37
CA LYS A 254 8.96 8.77 11.26
C LYS A 254 8.58 9.56 12.53
N GLU A 255 7.74 10.58 12.38
CA GLU A 255 7.23 11.36 13.49
C GLU A 255 6.39 10.50 14.44
N PHE A 256 5.42 9.77 13.93
CA PHE A 256 4.60 8.86 14.74
C PHE A 256 5.44 7.78 15.42
N ARG A 257 6.45 7.25 14.74
CA ARG A 257 7.38 6.27 15.34
C ARG A 257 8.18 6.86 16.49
N LYS A 258 8.63 8.13 16.39
CA LYS A 258 9.31 8.83 17.48
C LYS A 258 8.37 9.07 18.67
N LEU A 259 7.12 9.47 18.39
CA LEU A 259 6.12 9.69 19.43
C LEU A 259 5.74 8.38 20.13
N ALA A 260 5.52 7.31 19.37
CA ALA A 260 5.27 5.98 19.94
C ALA A 260 6.41 5.56 20.88
N LYS A 261 7.66 5.69 20.42
CA LYS A 261 8.81 5.36 21.29
C LYS A 261 8.84 6.21 22.56
N LYS A 262 8.63 7.52 22.46
CA LYS A 262 8.62 8.44 23.59
C LYS A 262 7.57 8.01 24.63
N PHE A 263 6.33 7.81 24.21
CA PHE A 263 5.25 7.43 25.13
C PHE A 263 5.42 6.02 25.70
N GLY A 264 6.02 5.09 24.94
CA GLY A 264 6.42 3.79 25.47
C GLY A 264 7.48 3.88 26.55
N ASP A 265 8.49 4.76 26.39
CA ASP A 265 9.53 5.01 27.40
C ASP A 265 8.95 5.71 28.65
N GLU A 266 7.88 6.51 28.50
CA GLU A 266 7.14 7.19 29.58
C GLU A 266 6.11 6.29 30.28
N GLY A 267 5.84 5.08 29.76
CA GLY A 267 4.84 4.15 30.31
C GLY A 267 3.39 4.52 30.03
N ASP A 268 3.16 5.39 29.05
CA ASP A 268 1.81 5.76 28.58
C ASP A 268 1.36 4.79 27.46
N ASP A 269 0.78 3.67 27.88
CA ASP A 269 0.36 2.60 26.97
C ASP A 269 -0.75 3.04 25.99
N GLU A 270 -1.59 4.00 26.37
CA GLU A 270 -2.65 4.52 25.53
C GLU A 270 -2.08 5.33 24.36
N GLN A 271 -1.23 6.30 24.64
CA GLN A 271 -0.56 7.11 23.62
C GLN A 271 0.41 6.29 22.78
N TYR A 272 1.16 5.38 23.42
CA TYR A 272 1.98 4.42 22.69
C TYR A 272 1.15 3.64 21.68
N GLY A 273 0.04 3.04 22.10
CA GLY A 273 -0.88 2.30 21.23
C GLY A 273 -1.43 3.16 20.08
N TYR A 274 -1.85 4.40 20.39
CA TYR A 274 -2.35 5.35 19.41
C TYR A 274 -1.34 5.67 18.31
N PHE A 275 -0.11 6.04 18.64
CA PHE A 275 0.91 6.39 17.65
C PHE A 275 1.50 5.15 16.97
N ASN A 276 1.63 4.04 17.69
CA ASN A 276 2.15 2.79 17.14
C ASN A 276 1.25 2.24 16.03
N ARG A 277 -0.06 2.28 16.20
CA ARG A 277 -1.02 1.86 15.15
C ARG A 277 -0.99 2.75 13.92
N ARG A 278 -0.69 4.05 14.07
CA ARG A 278 -0.69 5.04 12.97
C ARG A 278 0.62 5.13 12.19
N GLN A 279 1.70 4.51 12.66
CA GLN A 279 2.97 4.49 11.93
C GLN A 279 3.05 3.43 10.82
N HIS A 280 2.18 2.45 10.85
CA HIS A 280 2.13 1.36 9.88
C HIS A 280 1.27 1.70 8.69
#